data_be1cbb7eaaf304ec9e8dc3accd2accd7
#
_entry.id   be1cbb7eaaf304ec9e8dc3accd2accd7
#
_cell.length_a   1.000
_cell.length_b   1.000
_cell.length_c   1.000
_cell.angle_alpha   90.00
_cell.angle_beta   90.00
_cell.angle_gamma   90.00
#
_symmetry.space_group_name_H-M   'P 1'
#
loop_
_entity.id
_entity.type
_entity.pdbx_description
1 polymer ?
#
loop_
_entity_poly.entity_id
_entity_poly.type
_entity_poly.pdbx_seq_one_letter_code
_entity_poly.pdbx_strand_id
1 'polypeptide(L)'
;MKRIELLPLGDIGRQQIDDLAKSLSRELRCTCEVLAGALDISSSWNASRGQYHSTQILARMGAQAPRSTNRLLGIADVDLYIPILTFVFGEAQLNGRLAVVSTHRLRQEFYGLPADDSLLRDRLLKEAVHELGHTFGLTHCDDTECAMAPSHAVEWIDLKTSHFCSKCAAVLARAALP
;
A
#
# COMPACT_ATOMS: atom_id res chain seq x y z
N MET A 1 -9.93 11.15 15.55
CA MET A 1 -9.95 11.06 14.06
C MET A 1 -8.79 10.18 13.62
N LYS A 2 -9.01 9.19 12.78
CA LYS A 2 -7.93 8.35 12.25
C LYS A 2 -7.07 9.19 11.32
N ARG A 3 -5.75 9.18 11.52
CA ARG A 3 -4.76 9.86 10.68
C ARG A 3 -3.87 8.82 10.03
N ILE A 4 -3.67 8.94 8.73
CA ILE A 4 -2.75 8.15 7.93
C ILE A 4 -1.69 9.09 7.38
N GLU A 5 -0.44 8.77 7.59
CA GLU A 5 0.69 9.50 7.02
C GLU A 5 1.22 8.72 5.80
N LEU A 6 1.46 9.43 4.70
CA LEU A 6 2.02 8.89 3.48
C LEU A 6 3.47 9.30 3.37
N LEU A 7 4.37 8.33 3.25
CA LEU A 7 5.81 8.55 3.16
C LEU A 7 6.32 8.21 1.75
N PRO A 8 6.85 9.18 1.01
CA PRO A 8 7.55 8.88 -0.24
C PRO A 8 8.76 7.98 0.01
N LEU A 9 8.95 6.95 -0.81
CA LEU A 9 10.07 6.02 -0.74
C LEU A 9 10.87 6.10 -2.04
N GLY A 10 12.14 6.54 -1.96
CA GLY A 10 12.95 6.78 -3.14
C GLY A 10 12.42 7.92 -4.01
N ASP A 11 12.60 7.80 -5.31
CA ASP A 11 12.18 8.79 -6.31
C ASP A 11 10.78 8.44 -6.84
N ILE A 12 9.75 8.97 -6.19
CA ILE A 12 8.37 8.86 -6.63
C ILE A 12 7.73 10.23 -6.80
N GLY A 13 6.94 10.40 -7.87
CA GLY A 13 6.31 11.67 -8.22
C GLY A 13 5.37 12.19 -7.13
N ARG A 14 5.62 13.41 -6.64
CA ARG A 14 4.83 14.03 -5.56
C ARG A 14 3.34 14.10 -5.89
N GLN A 15 2.99 14.47 -7.12
CA GLN A 15 1.59 14.58 -7.57
C GLN A 15 0.82 13.27 -7.39
N GLN A 16 1.46 12.13 -7.70
CA GLN A 16 0.85 10.81 -7.57
C GLN A 16 0.49 10.48 -6.11
N ILE A 17 1.37 10.87 -5.17
CA ILE A 17 1.13 10.65 -3.74
C ILE A 17 0.04 11.59 -3.23
N ASP A 18 0.03 12.86 -3.65
CA ASP A 18 -1.00 13.83 -3.27
C ASP A 18 -2.39 13.40 -3.76
N ASP A 19 -2.49 12.83 -4.95
CA ASP A 19 -3.74 12.30 -5.50
C ASP A 19 -4.20 11.03 -4.75
N LEU A 20 -3.26 10.14 -4.41
CA LEU A 20 -3.55 8.98 -3.56
C LEU A 20 -4.06 9.42 -2.17
N ALA A 21 -3.42 10.41 -1.54
CA ALA A 21 -3.85 10.93 -0.24
C ALA A 21 -5.29 11.45 -0.25
N LYS A 22 -5.67 12.20 -1.30
CA LYS A 22 -7.05 12.68 -1.49
C LYS A 22 -8.04 11.53 -1.65
N SER A 23 -7.66 10.51 -2.43
CA SER A 23 -8.50 9.33 -2.68
C SER A 23 -8.68 8.48 -1.42
N LEU A 24 -7.59 8.21 -0.69
CA LEU A 24 -7.63 7.50 0.60
C LEU A 24 -8.45 8.25 1.65
N SER A 25 -8.33 9.58 1.71
CA SER A 25 -9.11 10.39 2.67
C SER A 25 -10.61 10.24 2.44
N ARG A 26 -11.04 10.19 1.18
CA ARG A 26 -12.46 9.97 0.81
C ARG A 26 -12.90 8.54 1.10
N GLU A 27 -12.10 7.56 0.68
CA GLU A 27 -12.40 6.14 0.79
C GLU A 27 -12.51 5.69 2.26
N LEU A 28 -11.52 6.03 3.06
CA LEU A 28 -11.41 5.60 4.46
C LEU A 28 -12.02 6.59 5.46
N ARG A 29 -12.55 7.72 4.99
CA ARG A 29 -13.12 8.81 5.81
C ARG A 29 -12.18 9.22 6.95
N CYS A 30 -10.92 9.49 6.60
CA CYS A 30 -9.87 9.82 7.53
C CYS A 30 -9.04 11.01 7.03
N THR A 31 -8.14 11.53 7.85
CA THR A 31 -7.16 12.52 7.41
C THR A 31 -5.94 11.80 6.86
N CYS A 32 -5.57 12.09 5.60
CA CYS A 32 -4.32 11.62 5.00
C CYS A 32 -3.38 12.81 4.81
N GLU A 33 -2.13 12.66 5.24
CA GLU A 33 -1.11 13.69 5.18
C GLU A 33 0.15 13.14 4.52
N VAL A 34 0.66 13.85 3.51
CA VAL A 34 1.90 13.48 2.83
C VAL A 34 3.08 14.11 3.56
N LEU A 35 3.97 13.27 4.08
CA LEU A 35 5.16 13.72 4.78
C LEU A 35 6.13 14.45 3.85
N ALA A 36 6.87 15.41 4.40
CA ALA A 36 7.94 16.09 3.69
C ALA A 36 9.17 15.16 3.58
N GLY A 37 9.86 15.24 2.42
CA GLY A 37 11.03 14.42 2.15
C GLY A 37 10.66 12.99 1.72
N ALA A 38 11.68 12.22 1.39
CA ALA A 38 11.56 10.82 1.01
C ALA A 38 12.54 9.97 1.84
N LEU A 39 12.15 8.73 2.14
CA LEU A 39 13.03 7.77 2.77
C LEU A 39 13.88 7.08 1.69
N ASP A 40 15.20 7.11 1.86
CA ASP A 40 16.11 6.31 1.04
C ASP A 40 15.95 4.82 1.38
N ILE A 41 15.64 4.01 0.35
CA ILE A 41 15.44 2.57 0.44
C ILE A 41 16.56 1.77 -0.23
N SER A 42 17.64 2.40 -0.69
CA SER A 42 18.72 1.78 -1.45
C SER A 42 19.33 0.56 -0.75
N SER A 43 19.45 0.58 0.58
CA SER A 43 19.96 -0.53 1.37
C SER A 43 19.05 -1.78 1.40
N SER A 44 17.82 -1.66 0.92
CA SER A 44 16.88 -2.80 0.79
C SER A 44 16.98 -3.47 -0.59
N TRP A 45 17.88 -2.99 -1.47
CA TRP A 45 18.13 -3.57 -2.79
C TRP A 45 18.78 -4.93 -2.71
N ASN A 46 18.27 -5.89 -3.46
CA ASN A 46 18.84 -7.21 -3.65
C ASN A 46 19.28 -7.39 -5.10
N ALA A 47 20.59 -7.32 -5.34
CA ALA A 47 21.17 -7.39 -6.68
C ALA A 47 20.92 -8.74 -7.38
N SER A 48 20.85 -9.85 -6.63
CA SER A 48 20.61 -11.18 -7.22
C SER A 48 19.17 -11.36 -7.71
N ARG A 49 18.23 -10.60 -7.17
CA ARG A 49 16.81 -10.61 -7.58
C ARG A 49 16.47 -9.46 -8.51
N GLY A 50 17.23 -8.37 -8.52
CA GLY A 50 16.84 -7.13 -9.18
C GLY A 50 15.61 -6.47 -8.53
N GLN A 51 15.43 -6.65 -7.23
CA GLN A 51 14.22 -6.24 -6.49
C GLN A 51 14.58 -5.67 -5.11
N TYR A 52 13.64 -4.99 -4.49
CA TYR A 52 13.75 -4.45 -3.12
C TYR A 52 13.01 -5.32 -2.11
N HIS A 53 13.64 -5.60 -0.98
CA HIS A 53 13.07 -6.40 0.10
C HIS A 53 12.09 -5.57 0.92
N SER A 54 10.78 -5.79 0.76
CA SER A 54 9.73 -4.95 1.36
C SER A 54 9.73 -4.99 2.90
N THR A 55 10.02 -6.15 3.51
CA THR A 55 10.14 -6.25 4.98
C THR A 55 11.27 -5.39 5.54
N GLN A 56 12.40 -5.26 4.82
CA GLN A 56 13.48 -4.34 5.23
C GLN A 56 13.05 -2.88 5.09
N ILE A 57 12.27 -2.55 4.06
CA ILE A 57 11.70 -1.22 3.90
C ILE A 57 10.78 -0.91 5.09
N LEU A 58 9.86 -1.80 5.47
CA LEU A 58 9.00 -1.63 6.65
C LEU A 58 9.82 -1.42 7.94
N ALA A 59 10.90 -2.18 8.14
CA ALA A 59 11.78 -2.01 9.29
C ALA A 59 12.43 -0.61 9.33
N ARG A 60 12.90 -0.10 8.18
CA ARG A 60 13.48 1.25 8.06
C ARG A 60 12.44 2.35 8.33
N MET A 61 11.24 2.20 7.75
CA MET A 61 10.12 3.10 8.03
C MET A 61 9.83 3.16 9.52
N GLY A 62 9.79 2.01 10.19
CA GLY A 62 9.55 1.90 11.63
C GLY A 62 10.62 2.56 12.50
N ALA A 63 11.89 2.52 12.07
CA ALA A 63 12.99 3.16 12.77
C ALA A 63 12.95 4.69 12.70
N GLN A 64 12.38 5.27 11.63
CA GLN A 64 12.31 6.71 11.40
C GLN A 64 10.95 7.33 11.78
N ALA A 65 9.89 6.51 11.78
CA ALA A 65 8.54 6.99 12.07
C ALA A 65 8.41 7.44 13.54
N PRO A 66 7.87 8.63 13.82
CA PRO A 66 7.53 9.02 15.17
C PRO A 66 6.62 8.00 15.85
N ARG A 67 6.78 7.80 17.17
CA ARG A 67 5.91 6.88 17.92
C ARG A 67 4.44 7.32 17.94
N SER A 68 4.18 8.60 17.70
CA SER A 68 2.84 9.20 17.61
C SER A 68 2.14 8.91 16.28
N THR A 69 2.83 8.37 15.28
CA THR A 69 2.23 8.00 13.98
C THR A 69 1.24 6.85 14.16
N ASN A 70 -0.03 7.09 13.85
CA ASN A 70 -1.07 6.06 13.97
C ASN A 70 -0.94 4.99 12.88
N ARG A 71 -0.83 5.42 11.62
CA ARG A 71 -0.61 4.55 10.46
C ARG A 71 0.32 5.26 9.48
N LEU A 72 1.31 4.54 8.96
CA LEU A 72 2.26 5.04 7.99
C LEU A 72 2.24 4.13 6.77
N LEU A 73 1.89 4.70 5.62
CA LEU A 73 1.93 4.05 4.32
C LEU A 73 3.12 4.57 3.51
N GLY A 74 4.08 3.72 3.22
CA GLY A 74 5.16 3.99 2.27
C GLY A 74 4.68 3.79 0.84
N ILE A 75 5.03 4.71 -0.06
CA ILE A 75 4.72 4.60 -1.48
C ILE A 75 6.03 4.60 -2.27
N ALA A 76 6.27 3.53 -3.03
CA ALA A 76 7.47 3.32 -3.84
C ALA A 76 7.13 3.15 -5.33
N ASP A 77 8.14 3.29 -6.19
CA ASP A 77 8.07 2.90 -7.61
C ASP A 77 9.22 1.94 -7.95
N VAL A 78 9.30 0.84 -7.20
CA VAL A 78 10.34 -0.19 -7.34
C VAL A 78 9.73 -1.58 -7.23
N ASP A 79 10.35 -2.58 -7.84
CA ASP A 79 9.88 -3.95 -7.75
C ASP A 79 10.13 -4.52 -6.35
N LEU A 80 9.04 -4.94 -5.67
CA LEU A 80 9.07 -5.44 -4.31
C LEU A 80 9.01 -6.96 -4.24
N TYR A 81 9.69 -7.53 -3.23
CA TYR A 81 9.60 -8.96 -2.93
C TYR A 81 9.68 -9.25 -1.43
N ILE A 82 9.19 -10.43 -1.05
CA ILE A 82 9.53 -11.13 0.18
C ILE A 82 10.16 -12.47 -0.16
N PRO A 83 10.99 -13.09 0.72
CA PRO A 83 11.77 -14.29 0.37
C PRO A 83 10.96 -15.48 -0.16
N ILE A 84 9.70 -15.63 0.29
CA ILE A 84 8.84 -16.76 -0.07
C ILE A 84 8.01 -16.53 -1.34
N LEU A 85 8.00 -15.31 -1.90
CA LEU A 85 7.24 -14.94 -3.10
C LEU A 85 8.17 -14.37 -4.17
N THR A 86 7.73 -14.48 -5.43
CA THR A 86 8.46 -13.91 -6.57
C THR A 86 8.39 -12.40 -6.58
N PHE A 87 7.27 -11.83 -6.17
CA PHE A 87 7.07 -10.39 -5.97
C PHE A 87 5.88 -10.15 -5.03
N VAL A 88 5.72 -8.91 -4.61
CA VAL A 88 4.52 -8.40 -3.93
C VAL A 88 4.17 -7.02 -4.47
N PHE A 89 2.88 -6.67 -4.51
CA PHE A 89 2.42 -5.30 -4.81
C PHE A 89 2.59 -4.39 -3.60
N GLY A 90 2.48 -4.95 -2.40
CA GLY A 90 2.68 -4.29 -1.13
C GLY A 90 2.97 -5.29 -0.01
N GLU A 91 3.19 -4.79 1.17
CA GLU A 91 3.35 -5.54 2.41
C GLU A 91 2.91 -4.68 3.60
N ALA A 92 2.25 -5.30 4.57
CA ALA A 92 1.84 -4.61 5.78
C ALA A 92 2.10 -5.42 7.05
N GLN A 93 2.27 -4.74 8.15
CA GLN A 93 2.25 -5.35 9.48
C GLN A 93 0.82 -5.65 9.89
N LEU A 94 0.46 -6.93 9.97
CA LEU A 94 -0.88 -7.33 10.43
C LEU A 94 -1.13 -6.79 11.85
N ASN A 95 -2.23 -6.05 12.03
CA ASN A 95 -2.56 -5.36 13.28
C ASN A 95 -1.42 -4.45 13.80
N GLY A 96 -0.60 -3.96 12.88
CA GLY A 96 0.51 -3.04 13.15
C GLY A 96 0.21 -1.63 12.67
N ARG A 97 1.25 -0.85 12.37
CA ARG A 97 1.08 0.54 11.95
C ARG A 97 1.76 0.88 10.62
N LEU A 98 2.50 -0.06 10.04
CA LEU A 98 3.31 0.18 8.85
C LEU A 98 2.79 -0.62 7.67
N ALA A 99 2.72 0.00 6.52
CA ALA A 99 2.44 -0.63 5.24
C ALA A 99 3.29 0.01 4.14
N VAL A 100 3.58 -0.74 3.08
CA VAL A 100 4.23 -0.25 1.87
C VAL A 100 3.46 -0.75 0.65
N VAL A 101 3.36 0.09 -0.38
CA VAL A 101 2.79 -0.28 -1.68
C VAL A 101 3.71 0.25 -2.78
N SER A 102 3.82 -0.48 -3.89
CA SER A 102 4.60 -0.05 -5.04
C SER A 102 3.75 0.11 -6.29
N THR A 103 4.04 1.15 -7.06
CA THR A 103 3.43 1.40 -8.38
C THR A 103 4.07 0.58 -9.49
N HIS A 104 5.26 0.00 -9.27
CA HIS A 104 6.07 -0.62 -10.32
C HIS A 104 5.30 -1.66 -11.13
N ARG A 105 4.72 -2.67 -10.47
CA ARG A 105 3.93 -3.72 -11.14
C ARG A 105 2.44 -3.37 -11.30
N LEU A 106 2.00 -2.19 -10.86
CA LEU A 106 0.65 -1.69 -11.13
C LEU A 106 0.55 -0.99 -12.47
N ARG A 107 1.69 -0.55 -13.04
CA ARG A 107 1.76 0.13 -14.33
C ARG A 107 1.53 -0.84 -15.48
N GLN A 108 0.78 -0.41 -16.50
CA GLN A 108 0.61 -1.18 -17.73
C GLN A 108 1.91 -1.33 -18.51
N GLU A 109 2.79 -0.34 -18.46
CA GLU A 109 4.08 -0.34 -19.14
C GLU A 109 4.99 -1.49 -18.66
N PHE A 110 4.85 -1.94 -17.39
CA PHE A 110 5.55 -3.13 -16.89
C PHE A 110 5.20 -4.39 -17.71
N TYR A 111 4.01 -4.44 -18.27
CA TYR A 111 3.50 -5.55 -19.10
C TYR A 111 3.61 -5.28 -20.60
N GLY A 112 4.34 -4.21 -21.01
CA GLY A 112 4.52 -3.84 -22.42
C GLY A 112 3.29 -3.19 -23.05
N LEU A 113 2.34 -2.69 -22.27
CA LEU A 113 1.14 -2.00 -22.75
C LEU A 113 1.33 -0.47 -22.67
N PRO A 114 0.54 0.32 -23.42
CA PRO A 114 0.56 1.77 -23.29
C PRO A 114 0.24 2.25 -21.88
N ALA A 115 0.84 3.38 -21.47
CA ALA A 115 0.57 4.00 -20.18
C ALA A 115 -0.93 4.34 -20.00
N ASP A 116 -1.47 4.04 -18.82
CA ASP A 116 -2.81 4.44 -18.40
C ASP A 116 -2.75 4.94 -16.96
N ASP A 117 -2.64 6.25 -16.81
CA ASP A 117 -2.58 6.89 -15.48
C ASP A 117 -3.87 6.74 -14.68
N SER A 118 -5.02 6.59 -15.34
CA SER A 118 -6.30 6.40 -14.66
C SER A 118 -6.36 5.02 -14.01
N LEU A 119 -5.98 4.00 -14.76
CA LEU A 119 -5.91 2.63 -14.28
C LEU A 119 -4.84 2.47 -13.19
N LEU A 120 -3.68 3.12 -13.34
CA LEU A 120 -2.64 3.12 -12.31
C LEU A 120 -3.15 3.72 -10.99
N ARG A 121 -3.86 4.85 -11.04
CA ARG A 121 -4.45 5.47 -9.84
C ARG A 121 -5.48 4.58 -9.18
N ASP A 122 -6.33 3.90 -9.95
CA ASP A 122 -7.33 2.96 -9.43
C ASP A 122 -6.67 1.76 -8.74
N ARG A 123 -5.71 1.11 -9.40
CA ARG A 123 -4.95 -0.01 -8.85
C ARG A 123 -4.18 0.37 -7.58
N LEU A 124 -3.54 1.54 -7.60
CA LEU A 124 -2.78 2.03 -6.44
C LEU A 124 -3.69 2.31 -5.24
N LEU A 125 -4.88 2.88 -5.46
CA LEU A 125 -5.87 3.07 -4.40
C LEU A 125 -6.31 1.73 -3.80
N LYS A 126 -6.64 0.74 -4.64
CA LYS A 126 -7.08 -0.60 -4.21
C LYS A 126 -6.01 -1.29 -3.36
N GLU A 127 -4.76 -1.30 -3.81
CA GLU A 127 -3.65 -1.92 -3.06
C GLU A 127 -3.31 -1.12 -1.80
N ALA A 128 -3.34 0.21 -1.83
CA ALA A 128 -3.14 1.03 -0.64
C ALA A 128 -4.21 0.76 0.45
N VAL A 129 -5.48 0.62 0.05
CA VAL A 129 -6.57 0.25 0.96
C VAL A 129 -6.39 -1.17 1.49
N HIS A 130 -5.96 -2.12 0.64
CA HIS A 130 -5.64 -3.50 1.02
C HIS A 130 -4.57 -3.54 2.12
N GLU A 131 -3.42 -2.93 1.87
CA GLU A 131 -2.31 -2.91 2.83
C GLU A 131 -2.67 -2.17 4.13
N LEU A 132 -3.38 -1.06 4.03
CA LEU A 132 -3.89 -0.37 5.22
C LEU A 132 -4.89 -1.25 5.99
N GLY A 133 -5.73 -2.03 5.31
CA GLY A 133 -6.64 -3.00 5.91
C GLY A 133 -5.91 -3.98 6.82
N HIS A 134 -4.77 -4.52 6.37
CA HIS A 134 -3.93 -5.37 7.20
C HIS A 134 -3.43 -4.67 8.47
N THR A 135 -3.07 -3.40 8.39
CA THR A 135 -2.65 -2.64 9.59
C THR A 135 -3.77 -2.50 10.62
N PHE A 136 -5.03 -2.57 10.20
CA PHE A 136 -6.19 -2.59 11.10
C PHE A 136 -6.59 -4.00 11.56
N GLY A 137 -5.81 -5.03 11.23
CA GLY A 137 -6.04 -6.40 11.63
C GLY A 137 -6.93 -7.22 10.69
N LEU A 138 -7.30 -6.67 9.52
CA LEU A 138 -8.00 -7.45 8.51
C LEU A 138 -7.05 -8.47 7.88
N THR A 139 -7.51 -9.71 7.71
CA THR A 139 -6.87 -10.75 6.90
C THR A 139 -7.48 -10.78 5.51
N HIS A 140 -6.94 -11.60 4.61
CA HIS A 140 -7.53 -11.80 3.29
C HIS A 140 -9.00 -12.24 3.37
N CYS A 141 -9.78 -11.85 2.37
CA CYS A 141 -11.21 -12.10 2.26
C CYS A 141 -11.49 -12.97 1.03
N ASP A 142 -12.43 -13.91 1.17
CA ASP A 142 -12.86 -14.78 0.05
C ASP A 142 -13.78 -14.08 -0.94
N ASP A 143 -14.35 -12.91 -0.58
CA ASP A 143 -15.13 -12.07 -1.47
C ASP A 143 -14.20 -11.38 -2.47
N THR A 144 -14.27 -11.77 -3.73
CA THR A 144 -13.37 -11.32 -4.81
C THR A 144 -13.51 -9.83 -5.16
N GLU A 145 -14.63 -9.19 -4.81
CA GLU A 145 -14.84 -7.75 -5.01
C GLU A 145 -14.38 -6.91 -3.81
N CYS A 146 -14.10 -7.55 -2.67
CA CYS A 146 -13.62 -6.87 -1.47
C CYS A 146 -12.20 -6.34 -1.65
N ALA A 147 -11.90 -5.15 -1.12
CA ALA A 147 -10.53 -4.63 -1.07
C ALA A 147 -9.53 -5.61 -0.43
N MET A 148 -9.98 -6.47 0.50
CA MET A 148 -9.14 -7.48 1.16
C MET A 148 -8.99 -8.78 0.37
N ALA A 149 -9.54 -8.90 -0.86
CA ALA A 149 -9.27 -10.04 -1.71
C ALA A 149 -7.76 -10.10 -2.05
N PRO A 150 -7.10 -11.28 -1.96
CA PRO A 150 -5.70 -11.41 -2.32
C PRO A 150 -5.49 -11.20 -3.82
N SER A 151 -4.37 -10.59 -4.21
CA SER A 151 -4.01 -10.35 -5.62
C SER A 151 -2.69 -11.04 -5.95
N HIS A 152 -2.74 -12.10 -6.75
CA HIS A 152 -1.55 -12.85 -7.21
C HIS A 152 -1.04 -12.36 -8.57
N ALA A 153 -1.84 -11.57 -9.29
CA ALA A 153 -1.53 -10.93 -10.55
C ALA A 153 -2.31 -9.60 -10.65
N VAL A 154 -1.88 -8.70 -11.52
CA VAL A 154 -2.47 -7.36 -11.63
C VAL A 154 -3.94 -7.40 -12.05
N GLU A 155 -4.33 -8.39 -12.83
CA GLU A 155 -5.72 -8.60 -13.27
C GLU A 155 -6.67 -8.86 -12.07
N TRP A 156 -6.18 -9.43 -10.99
CA TRP A 156 -6.98 -9.63 -9.78
C TRP A 156 -7.24 -8.33 -9.03
N ILE A 157 -6.32 -7.36 -9.16
CA ILE A 157 -6.56 -6.01 -8.65
C ILE A 157 -7.67 -5.32 -9.45
N ASP A 158 -7.73 -5.57 -10.77
CA ASP A 158 -8.76 -4.99 -11.63
C ASP A 158 -10.17 -5.51 -11.31
N LEU A 159 -10.27 -6.75 -10.81
CA LEU A 159 -11.54 -7.39 -10.44
C LEU A 159 -12.13 -6.89 -9.12
N LYS A 160 -11.29 -6.52 -8.14
CA LYS A 160 -11.77 -6.03 -6.83
C LYS A 160 -12.10 -4.55 -6.84
N THR A 161 -12.77 -4.09 -5.79
CA THR A 161 -13.02 -2.66 -5.53
C THR A 161 -12.06 -2.12 -4.48
N SER A 162 -12.07 -0.80 -4.24
CA SER A 162 -11.40 -0.19 -3.08
C SER A 162 -12.22 -0.29 -1.78
N HIS A 163 -13.43 -0.87 -1.84
CA HIS A 163 -14.33 -0.95 -0.69
C HIS A 163 -14.18 -2.26 0.08
N PHE A 164 -14.39 -2.20 1.38
CA PHE A 164 -14.50 -3.40 2.21
C PHE A 164 -15.92 -3.99 2.11
N CYS A 165 -16.05 -5.30 1.96
CA CYS A 165 -17.33 -5.97 2.09
C CYS A 165 -17.91 -5.79 3.51
N SER A 166 -19.19 -6.14 3.70
CA SER A 166 -19.88 -5.95 4.98
C SER A 166 -19.18 -6.66 6.16
N LYS A 167 -18.59 -7.83 5.92
CA LYS A 167 -17.84 -8.60 6.94
C LYS A 167 -16.57 -7.85 7.36
N CYS A 168 -15.74 -7.42 6.39
CA CYS A 168 -14.51 -6.68 6.64
C CYS A 168 -14.79 -5.31 7.26
N ALA A 169 -15.81 -4.60 6.78
CA ALA A 169 -16.23 -3.32 7.36
C ALA A 169 -16.68 -3.46 8.83
N ALA A 170 -17.38 -4.54 9.19
CA ALA A 170 -17.77 -4.80 10.58
C ALA A 170 -16.56 -5.06 11.49
N VAL A 171 -15.54 -5.79 11.02
CA VAL A 171 -14.27 -5.99 11.76
C VAL A 171 -13.56 -4.65 11.95
N LEU A 172 -13.44 -3.86 10.88
CA LEU A 172 -12.82 -2.54 10.92
C LEU A 172 -13.51 -1.58 11.90
N ALA A 173 -14.84 -1.59 11.94
CA ALA A 173 -15.61 -0.78 12.87
C ALA A 173 -15.32 -1.14 14.33
N ARG A 174 -15.16 -2.44 14.64
CA ARG A 174 -14.79 -2.91 15.99
C ARG A 174 -13.37 -2.56 16.38
N ALA A 175 -12.43 -2.67 15.45
CA ALA A 175 -11.02 -2.30 15.68
C ALA A 175 -10.83 -0.78 15.85
N ALA A 176 -11.83 0.02 15.48
CA ALA A 176 -11.81 1.48 15.56
C ALA A 176 -12.40 2.03 16.86
N LEU A 177 -13.01 1.18 17.67
CA LEU A 177 -13.48 1.56 19.02
C LEU A 177 -12.26 1.56 19.95
N PRO A 178 -12.05 2.64 20.72
CA PRO A 178 -10.92 2.75 21.65
C PRO A 178 -11.06 1.75 22.78
#